data_7c4bf1a25d8449f3dc433d208b148d92
#
_entry.id   7c4bf1a25d8449f3dc433d208b148d92
#
_cell.length_a   1.000
_cell.length_b   1.000
_cell.length_c   1.000
_cell.angle_alpha   90.00
_cell.angle_beta   90.00
_cell.angle_gamma   90.00
#
_symmetry.space_group_name_H-M   'P 1'
#
loop_
_entity.id
_entity.type
_entity.pdbx_description
1 polymer ?
#
loop_
_entity_poly.entity_id
_entity_poly.type
_entity_poly.pdbx_seq_one_letter_code
_entity_poly.pdbx_strand_id
1 'polypeptide(L)'
;DRRQRQMCIRDSIGTVLSMLVGLGTGMFTATKMFTHVGNGIMSMYDITVISIIVACIITLIKEYGGIDFVLNFIKSRISSTKGGELGIAALALLVDICTANNTVAIVMAGPIAKDISEEFDVTPRRSASLLDMFSFMGQGLIPYGAQLLAAASLTGLTPFAIIPYCFYPLLMGISGLIFIFIKNKD
;
A
#
# COMPACT_ATOMS: atom_id res chain seq x y z
N ASP A 1 4.35 5.24 17.07
CA ASP A 1 4.16 6.25 16.37
C ASP A 1 2.81 6.96 16.45
N ARG A 2 2.82 8.30 16.57
CA ARG A 2 1.60 9.08 16.90
C ARG A 2 0.51 8.97 15.83
N ARG A 3 0.87 8.94 14.55
CA ARG A 3 -0.11 8.86 13.44
C ARG A 3 -0.82 7.52 13.40
N GLN A 4 -0.06 6.44 13.56
CA GLN A 4 -0.62 5.09 13.57
C GLN A 4 -1.53 4.87 14.76
N ARG A 5 -1.15 5.39 15.94
CA ARG A 5 -2.00 5.38 17.14
C ARG A 5 -3.29 6.16 16.94
N GLN A 6 -3.25 7.32 16.29
CA GLN A 6 -4.44 8.12 15.99
C GLN A 6 -5.39 7.41 15.01
N MET A 7 -4.86 6.71 14.01
CA MET A 7 -5.67 5.90 13.10
C MET A 7 -6.36 4.77 13.86
N CYS A 8 -5.64 3.97 14.65
CA CYS A 8 -6.22 2.90 15.45
C CYS A 8 -7.30 3.39 16.42
N ILE A 9 -7.11 4.56 17.04
CA ILE A 9 -8.12 5.16 17.93
C ILE A 9 -9.38 5.57 17.14
N ARG A 10 -9.23 6.20 15.99
CA ARG A 10 -10.38 6.58 15.14
C ARG A 10 -11.18 5.38 14.66
N ASP A 11 -10.49 4.33 14.21
CA ASP A 11 -11.11 3.10 13.74
C ASP A 11 -11.83 2.38 14.88
N SER A 12 -11.22 2.32 16.08
CA SER A 12 -11.85 1.73 17.25
C SER A 12 -13.08 2.52 17.69
N ILE A 13 -13.00 3.85 17.72
CA ILE A 13 -14.15 4.71 18.06
C ILE A 13 -15.25 4.54 17.01
N GLY A 14 -14.92 4.54 15.73
CA GLY A 14 -15.89 4.32 14.63
C GLY A 14 -16.60 2.98 14.76
N THR A 15 -15.87 1.92 15.08
CA THR A 15 -16.46 0.57 15.29
C THR A 15 -17.40 0.56 16.49
N VAL A 16 -16.97 1.11 17.62
CA VAL A 16 -17.81 1.19 18.84
C VAL A 16 -19.08 2.02 18.58
N LEU A 17 -18.95 3.17 17.94
CA LEU A 17 -20.10 4.01 17.59
C LEU A 17 -21.07 3.29 16.64
N SER A 18 -20.56 2.59 15.62
CA SER A 18 -21.40 1.81 14.70
C SER A 18 -22.16 0.71 15.43
N MET A 19 -21.52 0.03 16.39
CA MET A 19 -22.16 -0.98 17.21
C MET A 19 -23.25 -0.39 18.12
N LEU A 20 -22.99 0.75 18.75
CA LEU A 20 -23.97 1.45 19.61
C LEU A 20 -25.18 1.93 18.80
N VAL A 21 -24.95 2.50 17.62
CA VAL A 21 -26.03 2.93 16.72
C VAL A 21 -26.86 1.73 16.26
N GLY A 22 -26.22 0.63 15.86
CA GLY A 22 -26.91 -0.59 15.43
C GLY A 22 -27.77 -1.22 16.55
N LEU A 23 -27.31 -1.20 17.78
CA LEU A 23 -28.09 -1.61 18.96
C LEU A 23 -29.23 -0.64 19.25
N GLY A 24 -28.97 0.67 19.19
CA GLY A 24 -29.99 1.70 19.48
C GLY A 24 -31.09 1.80 18.45
N THR A 25 -30.78 1.50 17.18
CA THR A 25 -31.76 1.45 16.07
C THR A 25 -32.49 0.11 15.97
N GLY A 26 -32.11 -0.87 16.80
CA GLY A 26 -32.74 -2.21 16.78
C GLY A 26 -32.39 -3.05 15.54
N MET A 27 -31.37 -2.65 14.75
CA MET A 27 -30.94 -3.41 13.58
C MET A 27 -30.41 -4.80 13.94
N PHE A 28 -29.86 -4.96 15.13
CA PHE A 28 -29.44 -6.25 15.67
C PHE A 28 -29.51 -6.29 17.21
N THR A 29 -29.68 -7.49 17.72
CA THR A 29 -29.68 -7.78 19.17
C THR A 29 -28.24 -7.93 19.66
N ALA A 30 -27.99 -7.70 20.95
CA ALA A 30 -26.66 -7.87 21.56
C ALA A 30 -26.05 -9.25 21.25
N THR A 31 -26.83 -10.32 21.25
CA THR A 31 -26.36 -11.68 20.90
C THR A 31 -25.87 -11.76 19.46
N LYS A 32 -26.62 -11.16 18.51
CA LYS A 32 -26.23 -11.11 17.10
C LYS A 32 -25.00 -10.24 16.87
N MET A 33 -24.79 -9.19 17.69
CA MET A 33 -23.58 -8.37 17.65
C MET A 33 -22.32 -9.22 17.85
N PHE A 34 -22.30 -10.08 18.87
CA PHE A 34 -21.16 -10.97 19.11
C PHE A 34 -20.94 -11.96 17.95
N THR A 35 -22.03 -12.45 17.35
CA THR A 35 -21.94 -13.31 16.15
C THR A 35 -21.32 -12.55 14.98
N HIS A 36 -21.72 -11.30 14.73
CA HIS A 36 -21.13 -10.48 13.65
C HIS A 36 -19.67 -10.15 13.91
N VAL A 37 -19.28 -9.86 15.16
CA VAL A 37 -17.88 -9.67 15.54
C VAL A 37 -17.07 -10.95 15.29
N GLY A 38 -17.59 -12.10 15.74
CA GLY A 38 -16.96 -13.40 15.50
C GLY A 38 -16.77 -13.71 14.02
N ASN A 39 -17.79 -13.49 13.21
CA ASN A 39 -17.72 -13.69 11.76
C ASN A 39 -16.71 -12.70 11.12
N GLY A 40 -16.66 -11.46 11.58
CA GLY A 40 -15.68 -10.47 11.13
C GLY A 40 -14.24 -10.91 11.43
N ILE A 41 -13.97 -11.43 12.62
CA ILE A 41 -12.67 -11.97 12.99
C ILE A 41 -12.30 -13.17 12.12
N MET A 42 -13.24 -14.10 11.92
CA MET A 42 -13.02 -15.28 11.06
C MET A 42 -12.74 -14.90 9.61
N SER A 43 -13.43 -13.90 9.05
CA SER A 43 -13.18 -13.44 7.69
C SER A 43 -11.79 -12.77 7.53
N MET A 44 -11.23 -12.21 8.61
CA MET A 44 -9.89 -11.62 8.61
C MET A 44 -8.78 -12.65 8.85
N TYR A 45 -9.11 -13.87 9.28
CA TYR A 45 -8.14 -14.91 9.57
C TYR A 45 -7.28 -15.26 8.35
N ASP A 46 -7.91 -15.52 7.22
CA ASP A 46 -7.20 -15.88 5.99
C ASP A 46 -6.25 -14.78 5.53
N ILE A 47 -6.71 -13.52 5.61
CA ILE A 47 -5.89 -12.34 5.27
C ILE A 47 -4.68 -12.24 6.20
N THR A 48 -4.86 -12.50 7.49
CA THR A 48 -3.79 -12.46 8.48
C THR A 48 -2.75 -13.55 8.21
N VAL A 49 -3.18 -14.79 7.94
CA VAL A 49 -2.28 -15.91 7.61
C VAL A 49 -1.49 -15.63 6.34
N ILE A 50 -2.15 -15.15 5.27
CA ILE A 50 -1.48 -14.78 4.03
C ILE A 50 -0.45 -13.68 4.28
N SER A 51 -0.79 -12.65 5.06
CA SER A 51 0.12 -11.54 5.38
C SER A 51 1.36 -12.02 6.13
N ILE A 52 1.23 -12.97 7.05
CA ILE A 52 2.37 -13.55 7.78
C ILE A 52 3.27 -14.35 6.83
N ILE A 53 2.69 -15.17 5.96
CA ILE A 53 3.46 -15.98 4.98
C ILE A 53 4.22 -15.04 4.02
N VAL A 54 3.54 -14.02 3.49
CA VAL A 54 4.16 -13.02 2.62
C VAL A 54 5.30 -12.30 3.34
N ALA A 55 5.12 -11.89 4.60
CA ALA A 55 6.17 -11.26 5.38
C ALA A 55 7.41 -12.16 5.56
N CYS A 56 7.22 -13.46 5.78
CA CYS A 56 8.32 -14.43 5.84
C CYS A 56 9.07 -14.54 4.50
N ILE A 57 8.34 -14.61 3.37
CA ILE A 57 8.94 -14.65 2.04
C ILE A 57 9.76 -13.39 1.76
N ILE A 58 9.22 -12.21 2.11
CA ILE A 58 9.91 -10.94 1.93
C ILE A 58 11.20 -10.89 2.73
N THR A 59 11.17 -11.35 3.98
CA THR A 59 12.36 -11.42 4.82
C THR A 59 13.45 -12.27 4.17
N LEU A 60 13.09 -13.42 3.61
CA LEU A 60 14.01 -14.27 2.86
C LEU A 60 14.58 -13.56 1.62
N ILE A 61 13.72 -12.94 0.80
CA ILE A 61 14.15 -12.18 -0.38
C ILE A 61 15.12 -11.07 0.00
N LYS A 62 14.89 -10.38 1.12
CA LYS A 62 15.76 -9.35 1.63
C LYS A 62 17.12 -9.90 2.08
N GLU A 63 17.14 -10.98 2.84
CA GLU A 63 18.37 -11.60 3.32
C GLU A 63 19.25 -12.15 2.19
N TYR A 64 18.64 -12.68 1.13
CA TYR A 64 19.35 -13.18 -0.06
C TYR A 64 19.70 -12.08 -1.07
N GLY A 65 19.56 -10.80 -0.70
CA GLY A 65 19.98 -9.67 -1.55
C GLY A 65 19.09 -9.43 -2.78
N GLY A 66 17.89 -10.03 -2.83
CA GLY A 66 16.98 -9.85 -3.95
C GLY A 66 16.52 -8.39 -4.11
N ILE A 67 16.33 -7.69 -3.00
CA ILE A 67 15.98 -6.28 -3.02
C ILE A 67 17.18 -5.45 -3.52
N ASP A 68 18.38 -5.71 -3.01
CA ASP A 68 19.61 -5.00 -3.42
C ASP A 68 19.89 -5.18 -4.92
N PHE A 69 19.60 -6.36 -5.46
CA PHE A 69 19.69 -6.60 -6.91
C PHE A 69 18.76 -5.69 -7.70
N VAL A 70 17.47 -5.59 -7.30
CA VAL A 70 16.49 -4.72 -7.95
C VAL A 70 16.92 -3.25 -7.87
N LEU A 71 17.43 -2.83 -6.73
CA LEU A 71 17.92 -1.47 -6.49
C LEU A 71 19.09 -1.11 -7.37
N ASN A 72 20.11 -1.96 -7.42
CA ASN A 72 21.27 -1.77 -8.28
C ASN A 72 20.91 -1.78 -9.77
N PHE A 73 19.95 -2.65 -10.16
CA PHE A 73 19.44 -2.67 -11.54
C PHE A 73 18.77 -1.34 -11.91
N ILE A 74 17.94 -0.78 -11.03
CA ILE A 74 17.27 0.50 -11.25
C ILE A 74 18.31 1.64 -11.33
N LYS A 75 19.23 1.72 -10.36
CA LYS A 75 20.30 2.74 -10.35
C LYS A 75 21.16 2.72 -11.62
N SER A 76 21.49 1.55 -12.14
CA SER A 76 22.31 1.41 -13.36
C SER A 76 21.63 1.90 -14.65
N ARG A 77 20.34 2.15 -14.63
CA ARG A 77 19.54 2.60 -15.79
C ARG A 77 19.17 4.08 -15.76
N ILE A 78 19.49 4.75 -14.66
CA ILE A 78 19.17 6.17 -14.48
C ILE A 78 20.33 7.01 -15.04
N SER A 79 20.01 8.01 -15.88
CA SER A 79 20.99 8.92 -16.48
C SER A 79 20.57 10.39 -16.49
N SER A 80 19.41 10.72 -15.90
CA SER A 80 18.89 12.09 -15.89
C SER A 80 17.93 12.30 -14.70
N THR A 81 17.65 13.56 -14.35
CA THR A 81 16.70 13.92 -13.27
C THR A 81 15.32 13.26 -13.48
N LYS A 82 14.78 13.29 -14.70
CA LYS A 82 13.53 12.58 -15.03
C LYS A 82 13.66 11.07 -14.91
N GLY A 83 14.83 10.53 -15.28
CA GLY A 83 15.18 9.14 -15.05
C GLY A 83 15.22 8.80 -13.56
N GLY A 84 15.73 9.69 -12.72
CA GLY A 84 15.71 9.59 -11.26
C GLY A 84 14.29 9.52 -10.71
N GLU A 85 13.41 10.42 -11.17
CA GLU A 85 11.99 10.40 -10.79
C GLU A 85 11.27 9.11 -11.21
N LEU A 86 11.50 8.64 -12.43
CA LEU A 86 10.98 7.36 -12.92
C LEU A 86 11.57 6.17 -12.15
N GLY A 87 12.85 6.25 -11.80
CA GLY A 87 13.53 5.26 -10.96
C GLY A 87 12.91 5.15 -9.57
N ILE A 88 12.63 6.27 -8.92
CA ILE A 88 11.94 6.32 -7.62
C ILE A 88 10.52 5.74 -7.74
N ALA A 89 9.79 6.08 -8.79
CA ALA A 89 8.45 5.56 -9.05
C ALA A 89 8.46 4.03 -9.27
N ALA A 90 9.38 3.54 -10.10
CA ALA A 90 9.53 2.11 -10.36
C ALA A 90 9.98 1.36 -9.09
N LEU A 91 10.89 1.94 -8.31
CA LEU A 91 11.33 1.40 -7.04
C LEU A 91 10.15 1.24 -6.06
N ALA A 92 9.37 2.30 -5.87
CA ALA A 92 8.21 2.29 -4.99
C ALA A 92 7.23 1.17 -5.38
N LEU A 93 6.91 1.08 -6.68
CA LEU A 93 5.99 0.10 -7.21
C LEU A 93 6.52 -1.34 -7.04
N LEU A 94 7.79 -1.59 -7.37
CA LEU A 94 8.38 -2.92 -7.26
C LEU A 94 8.48 -3.39 -5.82
N VAL A 95 8.93 -2.52 -4.91
CA VAL A 95 9.01 -2.86 -3.48
C VAL A 95 7.61 -3.09 -2.91
N ASP A 96 6.62 -2.30 -3.33
CA ASP A 96 5.24 -2.49 -2.88
C ASP A 96 4.63 -3.81 -3.41
N ILE A 97 4.87 -4.15 -4.67
CA ILE A 97 4.50 -5.47 -5.21
C ILE A 97 5.14 -6.59 -4.39
N CYS A 98 6.41 -6.49 -4.03
CA CYS A 98 7.09 -7.50 -3.22
C CYS A 98 6.57 -7.56 -1.78
N THR A 99 6.19 -6.43 -1.19
CA THR A 99 5.82 -6.34 0.24
C THR A 99 4.32 -6.43 0.48
N ALA A 100 3.50 -6.19 -0.54
CA ALA A 100 2.05 -6.04 -0.46
C ALA A 100 1.62 -5.10 0.68
N ASN A 101 2.49 -4.15 1.05
CA ASN A 101 2.26 -3.21 2.15
C ASN A 101 2.96 -1.87 1.88
N ASN A 102 2.16 -0.87 1.55
CA ASN A 102 2.60 0.49 1.26
C ASN A 102 3.55 1.07 2.34
N THR A 103 3.21 0.92 3.63
CA THR A 103 4.05 1.46 4.72
C THR A 103 5.43 0.81 4.73
N VAL A 104 5.49 -0.51 4.57
CA VAL A 104 6.75 -1.26 4.50
C VAL A 104 7.51 -0.87 3.23
N ALA A 105 6.83 -0.76 2.10
CA ALA A 105 7.43 -0.34 0.84
C ALA A 105 8.10 1.04 0.95
N ILE A 106 7.41 2.03 1.52
CA ILE A 106 7.97 3.38 1.71
C ILE A 106 9.15 3.39 2.66
N VAL A 107 9.08 2.65 3.78
CA VAL A 107 10.19 2.57 4.74
C VAL A 107 11.41 1.91 4.12
N MET A 108 11.23 0.88 3.29
CA MET A 108 12.34 0.17 2.64
C MET A 108 12.91 0.95 1.46
N ALA A 109 12.06 1.53 0.62
CA ALA A 109 12.47 2.29 -0.56
C ALA A 109 12.99 3.70 -0.21
N GLY A 110 12.56 4.26 0.92
CA GLY A 110 12.88 5.63 1.33
C GLY A 110 14.36 5.99 1.33
N PRO A 111 15.25 5.24 2.00
CA PRO A 111 16.69 5.51 2.00
C PRO A 111 17.27 5.56 0.59
N ILE A 112 16.87 4.65 -0.28
CA ILE A 112 17.39 4.53 -1.64
C ILE A 112 16.81 5.61 -2.54
N ALA A 113 15.53 5.93 -2.38
CA ALA A 113 14.93 7.06 -3.07
C ALA A 113 15.61 8.38 -2.68
N LYS A 114 16.08 8.50 -1.44
CA LYS A 114 16.90 9.62 -0.99
C LYS A 114 18.25 9.66 -1.72
N ASP A 115 18.97 8.53 -1.80
CA ASP A 115 20.23 8.45 -2.53
C ASP A 115 20.05 8.82 -4.01
N ILE A 116 18.99 8.30 -4.67
CA ILE A 116 18.65 8.65 -6.04
C ILE A 116 18.33 10.15 -6.15
N SER A 117 17.60 10.71 -5.18
CA SER A 117 17.24 12.12 -5.17
C SER A 117 18.48 13.04 -5.09
N GLU A 118 19.45 12.68 -4.26
CA GLU A 118 20.70 13.42 -4.10
C GLU A 118 21.60 13.30 -5.34
N GLU A 119 21.66 12.11 -5.96
CA GLU A 119 22.51 11.83 -7.12
C GLU A 119 21.97 12.48 -8.41
N PHE A 120 20.64 12.54 -8.59
CA PHE A 120 20.00 13.03 -9.82
C PHE A 120 19.25 14.36 -9.67
N ASP A 121 19.51 15.11 -8.60
CA ASP A 121 18.96 16.44 -8.33
C ASP A 121 17.41 16.46 -8.34
N VAL A 122 16.80 15.46 -7.71
CA VAL A 122 15.35 15.41 -7.46
C VAL A 122 15.06 16.01 -6.11
N THR A 123 14.13 16.97 -6.04
CA THR A 123 13.80 17.60 -4.74
C THR A 123 13.21 16.56 -3.77
N PRO A 124 13.57 16.58 -2.46
CA PRO A 124 13.07 15.61 -1.48
C PRO A 124 11.55 15.55 -1.37
N ARG A 125 10.90 16.69 -1.56
CA ARG A 125 9.43 16.77 -1.58
C ARG A 125 8.83 15.99 -2.74
N ARG A 126 9.46 16.08 -3.90
CA ARG A 126 9.03 15.41 -5.13
C ARG A 126 9.26 13.91 -5.04
N SER A 127 10.42 13.51 -4.52
CA SER A 127 10.75 12.11 -4.22
C SER A 127 9.75 11.46 -3.26
N ALA A 128 9.42 12.12 -2.16
CA ALA A 128 8.44 11.65 -1.20
C ALA A 128 7.03 11.50 -1.82
N SER A 129 6.62 12.47 -2.66
CA SER A 129 5.34 12.38 -3.35
C SER A 129 5.27 11.22 -4.35
N LEU A 130 6.34 10.97 -5.09
CA LEU A 130 6.43 9.85 -6.03
C LEU A 130 6.41 8.50 -5.31
N LEU A 131 7.16 8.36 -4.20
CA LEU A 131 7.11 7.18 -3.36
C LEU A 131 5.69 6.87 -2.91
N ASP A 132 4.98 7.87 -2.39
CA ASP A 132 3.62 7.70 -1.87
C ASP A 132 2.62 7.36 -2.98
N MET A 133 2.64 8.08 -4.09
CA MET A 133 1.70 7.88 -5.20
C MET A 133 1.85 6.49 -5.85
N PHE A 134 3.07 6.05 -6.10
CA PHE A 134 3.32 4.78 -6.79
C PHE A 134 3.20 3.56 -5.88
N SER A 135 3.56 3.66 -4.60
CA SER A 135 3.26 2.60 -3.64
C SER A 135 1.76 2.47 -3.39
N PHE A 136 1.02 3.58 -3.33
CA PHE A 136 -0.43 3.53 -3.20
C PHE A 136 -1.11 2.92 -4.43
N MET A 137 -0.63 3.26 -5.64
CA MET A 137 -1.09 2.64 -6.89
C MET A 137 -0.85 1.13 -6.87
N GLY A 138 0.36 0.69 -6.51
CA GLY A 138 0.72 -0.72 -6.42
C GLY A 138 -0.21 -1.47 -5.49
N GLN A 139 -0.32 -1.00 -4.26
CA GLN A 139 -1.16 -1.64 -3.24
C GLN A 139 -2.65 -1.73 -3.62
N GLY A 140 -3.17 -0.75 -4.35
CA GLY A 140 -4.55 -0.75 -4.83
C GLY A 140 -4.84 -1.74 -5.95
N LEU A 141 -3.81 -2.29 -6.63
CA LEU A 141 -3.94 -3.19 -7.76
C LEU A 141 -3.40 -4.61 -7.49
N ILE A 142 -2.73 -4.83 -6.37
CA ILE A 142 -2.15 -6.13 -6.01
C ILE A 142 -3.25 -7.10 -5.58
N PRO A 143 -3.49 -8.22 -6.31
CA PRO A 143 -4.60 -9.13 -6.03
C PRO A 143 -4.48 -9.87 -4.70
N TYR A 144 -3.28 -10.00 -4.16
CA TYR A 144 -2.98 -10.60 -2.84
C TYR A 144 -2.80 -9.55 -1.74
N GLY A 145 -3.05 -8.28 -2.04
CA GLY A 145 -3.04 -7.20 -1.06
C GLY A 145 -4.25 -7.28 -0.13
N ALA A 146 -4.07 -6.91 1.14
CA ALA A 146 -5.11 -6.99 2.16
C ALA A 146 -6.41 -6.27 1.77
N GLN A 147 -6.32 -5.16 1.03
CA GLN A 147 -7.47 -4.37 0.60
C GLN A 147 -8.35 -5.12 -0.40
N LEU A 148 -7.75 -5.71 -1.46
CA LEU A 148 -8.49 -6.48 -2.46
C LEU A 148 -8.99 -7.80 -1.90
N LEU A 149 -8.23 -8.46 -1.03
CA LEU A 149 -8.68 -9.67 -0.34
C LEU A 149 -9.88 -9.38 0.57
N ALA A 150 -9.85 -8.27 1.32
CA ALA A 150 -10.98 -7.85 2.14
C ALA A 150 -12.22 -7.52 1.28
N ALA A 151 -12.05 -6.79 0.18
CA ALA A 151 -13.13 -6.51 -0.75
C ALA A 151 -13.71 -7.79 -1.37
N ALA A 152 -12.84 -8.73 -1.75
CA ALA A 152 -13.24 -10.03 -2.30
C ALA A 152 -14.04 -10.86 -1.29
N SER A 153 -13.62 -10.91 -0.02
CA SER A 153 -14.33 -11.63 1.03
C SER A 153 -15.72 -11.06 1.33
N LEU A 154 -15.87 -9.73 1.22
CA LEU A 154 -17.15 -9.05 1.45
C LEU A 154 -18.12 -9.18 0.26
N THR A 155 -17.60 -9.20 -0.96
CA THR A 155 -18.41 -9.21 -2.18
C THR A 155 -18.66 -10.61 -2.75
N GLY A 156 -17.88 -11.60 -2.31
CA GLY A 156 -17.89 -12.95 -2.89
C GLY A 156 -17.27 -13.01 -4.30
N LEU A 157 -16.62 -11.93 -4.75
CA LEU A 157 -15.93 -11.85 -6.03
C LEU A 157 -14.46 -12.22 -5.88
N THR A 158 -13.82 -12.63 -6.97
CA THR A 158 -12.36 -12.80 -6.98
C THR A 158 -11.65 -11.45 -7.04
N PRO A 159 -10.46 -11.28 -6.45
CA PRO A 159 -9.67 -10.04 -6.56
C PRO A 159 -9.47 -9.59 -8.01
N PHE A 160 -9.24 -10.54 -8.92
CA PHE A 160 -9.08 -10.26 -10.35
C PHE A 160 -10.33 -9.67 -11.02
N ALA A 161 -11.52 -10.03 -10.53
CA ALA A 161 -12.78 -9.46 -11.03
C ALA A 161 -13.01 -8.02 -10.51
N ILE A 162 -12.39 -7.65 -9.40
CA ILE A 162 -12.49 -6.32 -8.78
C ILE A 162 -11.52 -5.33 -9.41
N ILE A 163 -10.29 -5.75 -9.76
CA ILE A 163 -9.22 -4.89 -10.30
C ILE A 163 -9.68 -3.97 -11.45
N PRO A 164 -10.46 -4.41 -12.45
CA PRO A 164 -10.91 -3.54 -13.54
C PRO A 164 -11.76 -2.35 -13.10
N TYR A 165 -12.35 -2.42 -11.91
CA TYR A 165 -13.17 -1.36 -11.33
C TYR A 165 -12.39 -0.45 -10.37
N CYS A 166 -11.11 -0.74 -10.12
CA CYS A 166 -10.23 0.07 -9.27
C CYS A 166 -9.66 1.28 -10.04
N PHE A 167 -10.53 2.20 -10.45
CA PHE A 167 -10.14 3.38 -11.23
C PHE A 167 -9.25 4.33 -10.44
N TYR A 168 -9.44 4.45 -9.12
CA TYR A 168 -8.69 5.40 -8.30
C TYR A 168 -7.17 5.12 -8.28
N PRO A 169 -6.68 3.92 -7.99
CA PRO A 169 -5.25 3.61 -8.09
C PRO A 169 -4.68 3.83 -9.50
N LEU A 170 -5.43 3.50 -10.55
CA LEU A 170 -5.01 3.73 -11.93
C LEU A 170 -4.85 5.23 -12.24
N LEU A 171 -5.83 6.05 -11.83
CA LEU A 171 -5.77 7.49 -12.01
C LEU A 171 -4.62 8.12 -11.19
N MET A 172 -4.33 7.60 -10.00
CA MET A 172 -3.16 8.00 -9.20
C MET A 172 -1.86 7.73 -9.96
N GLY A 173 -1.70 6.55 -10.55
CA GLY A 173 -0.52 6.22 -11.36
C GLY A 173 -0.37 7.11 -12.58
N ILE A 174 -1.48 7.35 -13.31
CA ILE A 174 -1.48 8.24 -14.48
C ILE A 174 -1.10 9.68 -14.05
N SER A 175 -1.69 10.19 -12.97
CA SER A 175 -1.37 11.53 -12.46
C SER A 175 0.08 11.63 -12.00
N GLY A 176 0.63 10.57 -11.40
CA GLY A 176 2.03 10.47 -11.01
C GLY A 176 2.96 10.52 -12.22
N LEU A 177 2.64 9.79 -13.30
CA LEU A 177 3.39 9.89 -14.55
C LEU A 177 3.32 11.29 -15.15
N ILE A 178 2.14 11.89 -15.23
CA ILE A 178 1.99 13.27 -15.70
C ILE A 178 2.82 14.23 -14.84
N PHE A 179 2.82 14.05 -13.52
CA PHE A 179 3.61 14.86 -12.59
C PHE A 179 5.12 14.79 -12.86
N ILE A 180 5.66 13.63 -13.28
CA ILE A 180 7.07 13.48 -13.67
C ILE A 180 7.38 14.29 -14.93
N PHE A 181 6.45 14.36 -15.89
CA PHE A 181 6.67 15.06 -17.16
C PHE A 181 6.38 16.57 -17.08
N ILE A 182 5.61 17.02 -16.11
CA ILE A 182 5.39 18.46 -15.90
C ILE A 182 6.69 19.08 -15.38
N LYS A 183 7.18 20.07 -16.14
CA LYS A 183 8.38 20.84 -15.79
C LYS A 183 8.06 21.72 -14.59
N ASN A 184 8.62 21.40 -13.42
CA ASN A 184 8.61 22.37 -12.32
C ASN A 184 9.47 23.59 -12.71
N LYS A 185 8.86 24.76 -12.58
CA LYS A 185 9.59 26.02 -12.40
C LYS A 185 9.78 26.13 -10.88
N ASP A 186 10.87 25.61 -10.35
CA ASP A 186 11.42 26.03 -9.08
C ASP A 186 12.53 27.03 -9.36
#